data_7ba34a03d375a7fa5f771aff7385afec
#
_entry.id   7ba34a03d375a7fa5f771aff7385afec
#
_cell.length_a   1.000
_cell.length_b   1.000
_cell.length_c   1.000
_cell.angle_alpha   90.00
_cell.angle_beta   90.00
_cell.angle_gamma   90.00
#
_symmetry.space_group_name_H-M   'P 1'
#
loop_
_entity.id
_entity.type
_entity.pdbx_description
1 polymer ?
#
loop_
_entity_poly.entity_id
_entity_poly.type
_entity_poly.pdbx_seq_one_letter_code
_entity_poly.pdbx_strand_id
1 'polypeptide(L)'
;MAIPWKNMVKDDDVPAREASLQERASLVGRIGITMLSCGTGAWRVRDAMDRVARSLNLTCSADIGLISLSYTCFNDEQSYTQVLSLPSTGVNTDKLNILEELVKNFQNDFSFLTVPEIHTMIDKIQTRPKQYAPAALGFAAALACTGFIFLLGGGLPEMLCTFIGAGLGNYVRALMGKHATTTIASTAISVAVAGMMYMLSFRVLEASFGVSVQHEAGYIGAMLFVIPGFPFITSMLDISKQDMRSGLERLSYAIMITTVATLVGWLVASGFNFRPADFLPLGLSPLALLLLRLPASFCGVYGFSMMFNSSQKMAITAGCIGAVANTLRLELVQLTTMPPAAAAFFGALTAGLIASLVNRYNGYPRITLTVPAIVIMVPGLYIYRAIYNIGSNQIGVGSLWLTKAVLIIMFLPVGLFVARALLDKEWRHFD
;
A
#
# COMPACT_ATOMS: atom_id res chain seq x y z
N MET A 1 -18.98 -2.18 14.86
CA MET A 1 -19.92 -3.25 15.25
C MET A 1 -19.37 -4.55 14.68
N ALA A 2 -19.16 -5.56 15.51
CA ALA A 2 -18.72 -6.87 15.01
C ALA A 2 -19.93 -7.56 14.34
N ILE A 3 -19.75 -8.11 13.16
CA ILE A 3 -20.82 -8.85 12.47
C ILE A 3 -21.09 -10.12 13.29
N PRO A 4 -22.35 -10.40 13.67
CA PRO A 4 -22.69 -11.53 14.54
C PRO A 4 -22.77 -12.84 13.75
N TRP A 5 -21.62 -13.30 13.24
CA TRP A 5 -21.54 -14.52 12.43
C TRP A 5 -22.09 -15.76 13.13
N LYS A 6 -21.94 -15.84 14.47
CA LYS A 6 -22.45 -16.96 15.28
C LYS A 6 -23.97 -17.08 15.24
N ASN A 7 -24.69 -15.96 15.01
CA ASN A 7 -26.15 -15.98 14.92
C ASN A 7 -26.69 -16.48 13.57
N MET A 8 -25.79 -16.69 12.60
CA MET A 8 -26.11 -17.15 11.25
C MET A 8 -25.82 -18.65 11.06
N VAL A 9 -25.26 -19.28 12.08
CA VAL A 9 -24.76 -20.66 12.02
C VAL A 9 -25.59 -21.51 12.99
N LYS A 10 -26.09 -22.65 12.49
CA LYS A 10 -26.63 -23.69 13.32
C LYS A 10 -25.48 -24.56 13.84
N ASP A 11 -25.62 -25.05 15.05
CA ASP A 11 -24.61 -25.90 15.69
C ASP A 11 -24.82 -27.37 15.29
N ASP A 12 -24.80 -27.61 13.98
CA ASP A 12 -25.00 -28.93 13.39
C ASP A 12 -23.65 -29.48 12.89
N ASP A 13 -23.38 -30.76 13.10
CA ASP A 13 -22.19 -31.48 12.61
C ASP A 13 -22.24 -31.76 11.08
N VAL A 14 -22.84 -30.84 10.32
CA VAL A 14 -23.01 -30.95 8.88
C VAL A 14 -21.80 -30.33 8.17
N PRO A 15 -21.20 -31.01 7.19
CA PRO A 15 -20.15 -30.42 6.36
C PRO A 15 -20.62 -29.11 5.72
N ALA A 16 -19.72 -28.11 5.63
CA ALA A 16 -20.05 -26.78 5.10
C ALA A 16 -20.68 -26.83 3.70
N ARG A 17 -20.30 -27.83 2.89
CA ARG A 17 -20.84 -28.04 1.53
C ARG A 17 -22.32 -28.44 1.51
N GLU A 18 -22.81 -29.05 2.59
CA GLU A 18 -24.20 -29.55 2.74
C GLU A 18 -25.06 -28.65 3.63
N ALA A 19 -24.46 -27.65 4.26
CA ALA A 19 -25.13 -26.69 5.11
C ALA A 19 -26.17 -25.83 4.35
N SER A 20 -27.04 -25.14 5.08
CA SER A 20 -28.05 -24.27 4.48
C SER A 20 -27.43 -23.18 3.60
N LEU A 21 -28.20 -22.64 2.63
CA LEU A 21 -27.73 -21.55 1.75
C LEU A 21 -27.20 -20.36 2.56
N GLN A 22 -27.90 -19.96 3.63
CA GLN A 22 -27.49 -18.85 4.49
C GLN A 22 -26.14 -19.09 5.15
N GLU A 23 -25.88 -20.28 5.67
CA GLU A 23 -24.64 -20.64 6.32
C GLU A 23 -23.48 -20.67 5.32
N ARG A 24 -23.66 -21.31 4.18
CA ARG A 24 -22.67 -21.32 3.09
C ARG A 24 -22.35 -19.90 2.60
N ALA A 25 -23.37 -19.08 2.37
CA ALA A 25 -23.21 -17.69 1.96
C ALA A 25 -22.49 -16.85 3.02
N SER A 26 -22.70 -17.13 4.32
CA SER A 26 -22.00 -16.43 5.41
C SER A 26 -20.48 -16.64 5.36
N LEU A 27 -20.01 -17.84 4.97
CA LEU A 27 -18.59 -18.13 4.77
C LEU A 27 -18.02 -17.31 3.61
N VAL A 28 -18.73 -17.29 2.48
CA VAL A 28 -18.32 -16.51 1.29
C VAL A 28 -18.18 -15.02 1.63
N GLY A 29 -19.21 -14.45 2.27
CA GLY A 29 -19.21 -13.04 2.67
C GLY A 29 -18.13 -12.73 3.71
N ARG A 30 -17.91 -13.62 4.67
CA ARG A 30 -16.90 -13.44 5.71
C ARG A 30 -15.47 -13.44 5.15
N ILE A 31 -15.16 -14.35 4.23
CA ILE A 31 -13.87 -14.36 3.53
C ILE A 31 -13.71 -13.08 2.73
N GLY A 32 -14.73 -12.67 1.95
CA GLY A 32 -14.70 -11.45 1.17
C GLY A 32 -14.42 -10.20 2.00
N ILE A 33 -15.19 -9.99 3.08
CA ILE A 33 -15.01 -8.80 3.92
C ILE A 33 -13.68 -8.82 4.69
N THR A 34 -13.18 -10.01 5.06
CA THR A 34 -11.88 -10.13 5.74
C THR A 34 -10.74 -9.83 4.78
N MET A 35 -10.79 -10.28 3.54
CA MET A 35 -9.83 -9.91 2.51
C MET A 35 -9.86 -8.41 2.21
N LEU A 36 -11.06 -7.82 2.10
CA LEU A 36 -11.23 -6.39 1.91
C LEU A 36 -10.58 -5.58 3.03
N SER A 37 -10.71 -6.03 4.28
CA SER A 37 -10.09 -5.40 5.45
C SER A 37 -8.55 -5.39 5.40
N CYS A 38 -7.95 -6.28 4.62
CA CYS A 38 -6.50 -6.34 4.39
C CYS A 38 -6.00 -5.39 3.29
N GLY A 39 -6.89 -4.61 2.65
CA GLY A 39 -6.55 -3.59 1.68
C GLY A 39 -6.33 -4.10 0.25
N THR A 40 -6.65 -5.37 -0.03
CA THR A 40 -6.52 -5.92 -1.38
C THR A 40 -7.53 -5.32 -2.36
N GLY A 41 -7.27 -5.42 -3.67
CA GLY A 41 -8.17 -4.93 -4.72
C GLY A 41 -9.48 -5.72 -4.81
N ALA A 42 -10.54 -5.04 -5.31
CA ALA A 42 -11.89 -5.59 -5.38
C ALA A 42 -11.95 -6.86 -6.25
N TRP A 43 -11.27 -6.88 -7.39
CA TRP A 43 -11.23 -8.05 -8.26
C TRP A 43 -10.69 -9.30 -7.56
N ARG A 44 -9.70 -9.14 -6.62
CA ARG A 44 -9.19 -10.27 -5.83
C ARG A 44 -10.20 -10.76 -4.80
N VAL A 45 -10.91 -9.83 -4.18
CA VAL A 45 -11.99 -10.19 -3.25
C VAL A 45 -13.06 -10.99 -3.98
N ARG A 46 -13.46 -10.54 -5.17
CA ARG A 46 -14.44 -11.22 -6.02
C ARG A 46 -13.96 -12.62 -6.42
N ASP A 47 -12.74 -12.75 -6.95
CA ASP A 47 -12.15 -14.05 -7.33
C ASP A 47 -12.12 -15.03 -6.13
N ALA A 48 -11.74 -14.56 -4.95
CA ALA A 48 -11.74 -15.38 -3.75
C ALA A 48 -13.15 -15.82 -3.33
N MET A 49 -14.12 -14.90 -3.38
CA MET A 49 -15.53 -15.23 -3.08
C MET A 49 -16.08 -16.24 -4.07
N ASP A 50 -15.80 -16.09 -5.36
CA ASP A 50 -16.26 -17.02 -6.40
C ASP A 50 -15.64 -18.41 -6.25
N ARG A 51 -14.36 -18.50 -5.89
CA ARG A 51 -13.70 -19.81 -5.64
C ARG A 51 -14.32 -20.51 -4.44
N VAL A 52 -14.53 -19.80 -3.35
CA VAL A 52 -15.16 -20.37 -2.14
C VAL A 52 -16.62 -20.74 -2.43
N ALA A 53 -17.38 -19.89 -3.11
CA ALA A 53 -18.77 -20.16 -3.50
C ALA A 53 -18.87 -21.45 -4.33
N ARG A 54 -18.04 -21.57 -5.39
CA ARG A 54 -18.00 -22.80 -6.21
C ARG A 54 -17.64 -24.04 -5.40
N SER A 55 -16.71 -23.94 -4.44
CA SER A 55 -16.35 -25.07 -3.56
C SER A 55 -17.50 -25.50 -2.64
N LEU A 56 -18.45 -24.58 -2.38
CA LEU A 56 -19.65 -24.81 -1.58
C LEU A 56 -20.91 -25.06 -2.47
N ASN A 57 -20.74 -25.34 -3.75
CA ASN A 57 -21.84 -25.51 -4.73
C ASN A 57 -22.78 -24.30 -4.79
N LEU A 58 -22.20 -23.08 -4.80
CA LEU A 58 -22.92 -21.82 -4.95
C LEU A 58 -22.35 -21.02 -6.13
N THR A 59 -23.18 -20.14 -6.70
CA THR A 59 -22.77 -19.04 -7.54
C THR A 59 -22.83 -17.75 -6.73
N CYS A 60 -21.85 -16.86 -6.87
CA CYS A 60 -21.79 -15.60 -6.13
C CYS A 60 -21.69 -14.41 -7.09
N SER A 61 -22.44 -13.35 -6.80
CA SER A 61 -22.29 -12.04 -7.43
C SER A 61 -22.02 -11.01 -6.34
N ALA A 62 -20.97 -10.18 -6.52
CA ALA A 62 -20.54 -9.24 -5.49
C ALA A 62 -20.25 -7.86 -6.07
N ASP A 63 -20.78 -6.82 -5.41
CA ASP A 63 -20.42 -5.41 -5.61
C ASP A 63 -19.56 -4.95 -4.44
N ILE A 64 -18.35 -4.48 -4.74
CA ILE A 64 -17.29 -4.24 -3.74
C ILE A 64 -16.87 -2.77 -3.80
N GLY A 65 -17.00 -2.09 -2.65
CA GLY A 65 -16.48 -0.73 -2.43
C GLY A 65 -15.16 -0.75 -1.65
N LEU A 66 -14.74 0.43 -1.18
CA LEU A 66 -13.54 0.58 -0.33
C LEU A 66 -13.71 -0.11 1.04
N ILE A 67 -14.86 0.07 1.67
CA ILE A 67 -15.20 -0.42 3.02
C ILE A 67 -16.54 -1.16 3.06
N SER A 68 -17.14 -1.43 1.91
CA SER A 68 -18.45 -2.08 1.80
C SER A 68 -18.41 -3.25 0.82
N LEU A 69 -19.22 -4.25 1.11
CA LEU A 69 -19.39 -5.45 0.31
C LEU A 69 -20.88 -5.81 0.29
N SER A 70 -21.48 -5.77 -0.89
CA SER A 70 -22.83 -6.31 -1.13
C SER A 70 -22.68 -7.54 -2.00
N TYR A 71 -23.26 -8.67 -1.60
CA TYR A 71 -23.15 -9.90 -2.35
C TYR A 71 -24.42 -10.72 -2.30
N THR A 72 -24.65 -11.51 -3.35
CA THR A 72 -25.73 -12.46 -3.45
C THR A 72 -25.17 -13.82 -3.82
N CYS A 73 -25.47 -14.83 -3.03
CA CYS A 73 -25.20 -16.23 -3.34
C CYS A 73 -26.47 -16.91 -3.83
N PHE A 74 -26.33 -17.74 -4.84
CA PHE A 74 -27.41 -18.48 -5.48
C PHE A 74 -27.12 -19.98 -5.37
N ASN A 75 -28.16 -20.75 -5.14
CA ASN A 75 -28.27 -22.15 -5.51
C ASN A 75 -29.39 -22.34 -6.53
N ASP A 76 -29.71 -23.56 -6.94
CA ASP A 76 -30.71 -23.84 -7.99
C ASP A 76 -32.13 -23.36 -7.63
N GLU A 77 -32.45 -23.16 -6.35
CA GLU A 77 -33.80 -22.88 -5.86
C GLU A 77 -33.94 -21.50 -5.18
N GLN A 78 -32.88 -20.99 -4.60
CA GLN A 78 -32.93 -19.85 -3.68
C GLN A 78 -31.75 -18.88 -3.88
N SER A 79 -31.93 -17.65 -3.43
CA SER A 79 -30.85 -16.68 -3.34
C SER A 79 -30.78 -16.06 -1.94
N TYR A 80 -29.57 -15.73 -1.50
CA TYR A 80 -29.31 -15.04 -0.24
C TYR A 80 -28.43 -13.81 -0.48
N THR A 81 -28.96 -12.65 -0.10
CA THR A 81 -28.25 -11.37 -0.25
C THR A 81 -27.86 -10.80 1.09
N GLN A 82 -26.65 -10.30 1.22
CA GLN A 82 -26.18 -9.63 2.42
C GLN A 82 -25.30 -8.41 2.07
N VAL A 83 -25.40 -7.38 2.91
CA VAL A 83 -24.56 -6.18 2.86
C VAL A 83 -23.69 -6.12 4.10
N LEU A 84 -22.38 -5.99 3.91
CA LEU A 84 -21.38 -5.94 4.98
C LEU A 84 -20.60 -4.64 4.86
N SER A 85 -20.16 -4.08 6.00
CA SER A 85 -19.34 -2.88 6.03
C SER A 85 -18.22 -2.98 7.06
N LEU A 86 -17.08 -2.33 6.75
CA LEU A 86 -15.94 -2.20 7.63
C LEU A 86 -15.94 -0.81 8.29
N PRO A 87 -15.50 -0.68 9.53
CA PRO A 87 -15.33 0.62 10.17
C PRO A 87 -14.18 1.43 9.57
N SER A 88 -13.18 0.77 9.00
CA SER A 88 -12.02 1.38 8.36
C SER A 88 -11.32 0.39 7.44
N THR A 89 -10.51 0.91 6.52
CA THR A 89 -9.61 0.09 5.69
C THR A 89 -8.17 0.18 6.20
N GLY A 90 -7.36 -0.82 5.87
CA GLY A 90 -5.93 -0.86 6.19
C GLY A 90 -5.19 -1.79 5.24
N VAL A 91 -3.88 -1.87 5.37
CA VAL A 91 -3.05 -2.82 4.61
C VAL A 91 -2.44 -3.82 5.58
N ASN A 92 -2.67 -5.11 5.33
CA ASN A 92 -2.09 -6.20 6.11
C ASN A 92 -1.76 -7.39 5.19
N THR A 93 -0.54 -7.40 4.70
CA THR A 93 -0.09 -8.39 3.72
C THR A 93 0.14 -9.78 4.34
N ASP A 94 0.43 -9.87 5.65
CA ASP A 94 0.56 -11.15 6.35
C ASP A 94 -0.79 -11.87 6.43
N LYS A 95 -1.84 -11.17 6.88
CA LYS A 95 -3.21 -11.74 6.91
C LYS A 95 -3.70 -12.08 5.50
N LEU A 96 -3.41 -11.23 4.53
CA LEU A 96 -3.78 -11.46 3.14
C LEU A 96 -3.14 -12.74 2.59
N ASN A 97 -1.86 -12.99 2.90
CA ASN A 97 -1.17 -14.21 2.50
C ASN A 97 -1.85 -15.46 3.05
N ILE A 98 -2.21 -15.46 4.33
CA ILE A 98 -2.87 -16.60 4.99
C ILE A 98 -4.28 -16.81 4.41
N LEU A 99 -5.02 -15.73 4.13
CA LEU A 99 -6.35 -15.82 3.53
C LEU A 99 -6.31 -16.35 2.09
N GLU A 100 -5.34 -15.93 1.28
CA GLU A 100 -5.19 -16.47 -0.07
C GLU A 100 -4.81 -17.95 -0.06
N GLU A 101 -3.99 -18.39 0.90
CA GLU A 101 -3.68 -19.81 1.10
C GLU A 101 -4.91 -20.61 1.50
N LEU A 102 -5.73 -20.09 2.44
CA LEU A 102 -6.99 -20.68 2.81
C LEU A 102 -7.95 -20.81 1.62
N VAL A 103 -8.12 -19.74 0.83
CA VAL A 103 -8.97 -19.76 -0.37
C VAL A 103 -8.47 -20.74 -1.43
N LYS A 104 -7.15 -20.80 -1.65
CA LYS A 104 -6.53 -21.71 -2.63
C LYS A 104 -6.78 -23.17 -2.29
N ASN A 105 -6.73 -23.52 -1.00
CA ASN A 105 -6.89 -24.88 -0.52
C ASN A 105 -8.33 -25.18 -0.06
N PHE A 106 -9.26 -24.25 -0.19
CA PHE A 106 -10.60 -24.35 0.39
C PHE A 106 -11.35 -25.61 -0.06
N GLN A 107 -11.33 -25.91 -1.34
CA GLN A 107 -12.04 -27.06 -1.91
C GLN A 107 -11.50 -28.39 -1.37
N ASN A 108 -10.19 -28.51 -1.21
CA ASN A 108 -9.54 -29.79 -0.86
C ASN A 108 -9.53 -30.02 0.66
N ASP A 109 -9.29 -28.98 1.45
CA ASP A 109 -8.97 -29.13 2.87
C ASP A 109 -10.11 -28.66 3.79
N PHE A 110 -10.94 -27.71 3.36
CA PHE A 110 -11.86 -27.03 4.25
C PHE A 110 -13.36 -27.22 3.93
N SER A 111 -13.73 -27.61 2.71
CA SER A 111 -15.13 -27.82 2.32
C SER A 111 -15.82 -28.97 3.08
N PHE A 112 -15.06 -29.83 3.70
CA PHE A 112 -15.53 -30.98 4.52
C PHE A 112 -15.67 -30.64 6.01
N LEU A 113 -15.12 -29.49 6.44
CA LEU A 113 -15.29 -29.00 7.82
C LEU A 113 -16.68 -28.45 8.02
N THR A 114 -17.10 -28.35 9.27
CA THR A 114 -18.36 -27.69 9.63
C THR A 114 -18.25 -26.17 9.47
N VAL A 115 -19.37 -25.49 9.29
CA VAL A 115 -19.42 -24.02 9.18
C VAL A 115 -18.84 -23.33 10.42
N PRO A 116 -19.16 -23.77 11.68
CA PRO A 116 -18.55 -23.22 12.90
C PRO A 116 -17.02 -23.35 12.94
N GLU A 117 -16.46 -24.48 12.48
CA GLU A 117 -15.01 -24.69 12.44
C GLU A 117 -14.33 -23.70 11.51
N ILE A 118 -14.87 -23.50 10.29
CA ILE A 118 -14.33 -22.55 9.33
C ILE A 118 -14.43 -21.12 9.89
N HIS A 119 -15.55 -20.74 10.50
CA HIS A 119 -15.69 -19.45 11.18
C HIS A 119 -14.64 -19.27 12.27
N THR A 120 -14.35 -20.29 13.05
CA THR A 120 -13.31 -20.26 14.10
C THR A 120 -11.91 -20.09 13.50
N MET A 121 -11.63 -20.69 12.36
CA MET A 121 -10.36 -20.49 11.63
C MET A 121 -10.22 -19.04 11.14
N ILE A 122 -11.29 -18.47 10.58
CA ILE A 122 -11.27 -17.06 10.16
C ILE A 122 -11.12 -16.14 11.37
N ASP A 123 -11.73 -16.45 12.54
CA ASP A 123 -11.53 -15.70 13.79
C ASP A 123 -10.04 -15.67 14.18
N LYS A 124 -9.35 -16.79 14.12
CA LYS A 124 -7.91 -16.86 14.40
C LYS A 124 -7.10 -15.98 13.47
N ILE A 125 -7.48 -15.89 12.18
CA ILE A 125 -6.81 -14.99 11.22
C ILE A 125 -7.13 -13.53 11.54
N GLN A 126 -8.39 -13.20 11.81
CA GLN A 126 -8.82 -11.82 12.13
C GLN A 126 -8.18 -11.28 13.41
N THR A 127 -8.08 -12.12 14.44
CA THR A 127 -7.51 -11.75 15.75
C THR A 127 -5.99 -11.82 15.80
N ARG A 128 -5.33 -12.33 14.74
CA ARG A 128 -3.87 -12.41 14.68
C ARG A 128 -3.24 -11.05 14.94
N PRO A 129 -2.29 -10.94 15.89
CA PRO A 129 -1.65 -9.68 16.24
C PRO A 129 -0.82 -9.13 15.07
N LYS A 130 -0.55 -7.82 15.11
CA LYS A 130 0.38 -7.20 14.16
C LYS A 130 1.80 -7.76 14.38
N GLN A 131 2.55 -7.92 13.29
CA GLN A 131 3.92 -8.43 13.31
C GLN A 131 4.91 -7.50 14.06
N TYR A 132 4.62 -6.18 14.06
CA TYR A 132 5.56 -5.19 14.54
C TYR A 132 4.99 -4.31 15.63
N ALA A 133 5.83 -4.04 16.65
CA ALA A 133 5.54 -3.04 17.67
C ALA A 133 5.62 -1.61 17.07
N PRO A 134 5.00 -0.60 17.71
CA PRO A 134 5.07 0.79 17.24
C PRO A 134 6.48 1.33 17.01
N ALA A 135 7.43 0.97 17.88
CA ALA A 135 8.84 1.37 17.72
C ALA A 135 9.47 0.79 16.45
N ALA A 136 9.20 -0.48 16.14
CA ALA A 136 9.67 -1.11 14.91
C ALA A 136 9.04 -0.46 13.65
N LEU A 137 7.77 -0.06 13.72
CA LEU A 137 7.11 0.68 12.63
C LEU A 137 7.67 2.11 12.48
N GLY A 138 8.05 2.76 13.59
CA GLY A 138 8.79 4.03 13.56
C GLY A 138 10.13 3.86 12.85
N PHE A 139 10.92 2.87 13.25
CA PHE A 139 12.21 2.56 12.62
C PHE A 139 12.06 2.21 11.13
N ALA A 140 11.03 1.44 10.77
CA ALA A 140 10.73 1.09 9.38
C ALA A 140 10.45 2.32 8.51
N ALA A 141 9.68 3.29 9.02
CA ALA A 141 9.43 4.56 8.33
C ALA A 141 10.69 5.42 8.24
N ALA A 142 11.48 5.48 9.32
CA ALA A 142 12.78 6.17 9.33
C ALA A 142 13.68 5.65 8.21
N LEU A 143 13.85 4.33 8.14
CA LEU A 143 14.65 3.66 7.12
C LEU A 143 14.11 3.89 5.71
N ALA A 144 12.79 3.74 5.52
CA ALA A 144 12.13 3.92 4.23
C ALA A 144 12.29 5.34 3.70
N CYS A 145 11.96 6.35 4.51
CA CYS A 145 12.01 7.75 4.11
C CYS A 145 13.44 8.24 3.89
N THR A 146 14.40 7.77 4.69
CA THR A 146 15.83 8.09 4.50
C THR A 146 16.35 7.55 3.17
N GLY A 147 16.05 6.29 2.85
CA GLY A 147 16.39 5.71 1.56
C GLY A 147 15.73 6.49 0.41
N PHE A 148 14.47 6.88 0.58
CA PHE A 148 13.75 7.65 -0.41
C PHE A 148 14.38 9.04 -0.66
N ILE A 149 14.79 9.73 0.40
CA ILE A 149 15.44 11.03 0.29
C ILE A 149 16.76 10.94 -0.48
N PHE A 150 17.59 9.93 -0.20
CA PHE A 150 18.79 9.69 -0.98
C PHE A 150 18.47 9.50 -2.48
N LEU A 151 17.44 8.71 -2.80
CA LEU A 151 17.02 8.46 -4.20
C LEU A 151 16.49 9.72 -4.90
N LEU A 152 16.00 10.70 -4.15
CA LEU A 152 15.60 12.02 -4.66
C LEU A 152 16.78 13.01 -4.79
N GLY A 153 17.99 12.65 -4.34
CA GLY A 153 19.18 13.48 -4.40
C GLY A 153 19.54 14.18 -3.09
N GLY A 154 18.90 13.81 -1.97
CA GLY A 154 19.23 14.36 -0.65
C GLY A 154 20.55 13.81 -0.11
N GLY A 155 21.29 14.67 0.61
CA GLY A 155 22.56 14.37 1.25
C GLY A 155 22.42 13.84 2.68
N LEU A 156 23.54 13.67 3.37
CA LEU A 156 23.58 13.16 4.74
C LEU A 156 22.76 14.00 5.74
N PRO A 157 22.80 15.37 5.70
CA PRO A 157 21.98 16.17 6.61
C PRO A 157 20.49 15.89 6.47
N GLU A 158 19.98 15.87 5.23
CA GLU A 158 18.58 15.58 4.93
C GLU A 158 18.20 14.16 5.35
N MET A 159 19.07 13.19 5.11
CA MET A 159 18.87 11.80 5.49
C MET A 159 18.74 11.65 7.01
N LEU A 160 19.60 12.30 7.79
CA LEU A 160 19.56 12.26 9.26
C LEU A 160 18.30 12.92 9.81
N CYS A 161 17.97 14.12 9.34
CA CYS A 161 16.76 14.82 9.78
C CYS A 161 15.49 14.06 9.40
N THR A 162 15.46 13.46 8.20
CA THR A 162 14.36 12.62 7.73
C THR A 162 14.22 11.36 8.57
N PHE A 163 15.33 10.72 8.93
CA PHE A 163 15.32 9.53 9.79
C PHE A 163 14.62 9.81 11.12
N ILE A 164 14.97 10.91 11.77
CA ILE A 164 14.37 11.32 13.05
C ILE A 164 12.90 11.71 12.84
N GLY A 165 12.62 12.59 11.88
CA GLY A 165 11.26 13.10 11.61
C GLY A 165 10.28 12.00 11.24
N ALA A 166 10.58 11.19 10.21
CA ALA A 166 9.72 10.10 9.78
C ALA A 166 9.57 9.01 10.84
N GLY A 167 10.66 8.70 11.57
CA GLY A 167 10.66 7.70 12.63
C GLY A 167 9.70 8.06 13.74
N LEU A 168 9.81 9.26 14.29
CA LEU A 168 8.93 9.74 15.35
C LEU A 168 7.49 9.98 14.86
N GLY A 169 7.32 10.53 13.66
CA GLY A 169 5.99 10.72 13.06
C GLY A 169 5.22 9.41 12.93
N ASN A 170 5.85 8.37 12.38
CA ASN A 170 5.19 7.09 12.23
C ASN A 170 5.06 6.31 13.55
N TYR A 171 5.96 6.49 14.49
CA TYR A 171 5.79 5.96 15.86
C TYR A 171 4.52 6.50 16.51
N VAL A 172 4.31 7.81 16.45
CA VAL A 172 3.08 8.46 16.95
C VAL A 172 1.84 7.94 16.21
N ARG A 173 1.91 7.83 14.88
CA ARG A 173 0.82 7.26 14.07
C ARG A 173 0.46 5.84 14.50
N ALA A 174 1.48 5.01 14.77
CA ALA A 174 1.27 3.63 15.20
C ALA A 174 0.65 3.54 16.61
N LEU A 175 1.01 4.47 17.52
CA LEU A 175 0.36 4.59 18.83
C LEU A 175 -1.10 5.03 18.70
N MET A 176 -1.40 6.05 17.90
CA MET A 176 -2.76 6.52 17.67
C MET A 176 -3.67 5.43 17.09
N GLY A 177 -3.13 4.57 16.22
CA GLY A 177 -3.84 3.42 15.67
C GLY A 177 -4.30 2.40 16.71
N LYS A 178 -3.71 2.38 17.93
CA LYS A 178 -4.18 1.56 19.06
C LYS A 178 -5.41 2.15 19.76
N HIS A 179 -5.61 3.46 19.63
CA HIS A 179 -6.70 4.19 20.30
C HIS A 179 -7.88 4.51 19.38
N ALA A 180 -8.00 3.79 18.24
CA ALA A 180 -9.10 3.94 17.28
C ALA A 180 -9.37 5.40 16.82
N THR A 181 -8.30 6.20 16.72
CA THR A 181 -8.37 7.57 16.19
C THR A 181 -8.71 7.56 14.69
N THR A 182 -9.39 8.60 14.24
CA THR A 182 -9.74 8.74 12.82
C THR A 182 -8.47 8.85 11.95
N THR A 183 -8.54 8.32 10.74
CA THR A 183 -7.38 8.33 9.80
C THR A 183 -6.92 9.75 9.51
N ILE A 184 -7.84 10.71 9.39
CA ILE A 184 -7.52 12.13 9.15
C ILE A 184 -6.73 12.71 10.33
N ALA A 185 -7.20 12.52 11.57
CA ALA A 185 -6.50 13.02 12.75
C ALA A 185 -5.13 12.37 12.92
N SER A 186 -5.05 11.04 12.73
CA SER A 186 -3.79 10.31 12.78
C SER A 186 -2.80 10.80 11.71
N THR A 187 -3.27 11.07 10.49
CA THR A 187 -2.49 11.66 9.42
C THR A 187 -1.97 13.06 9.79
N ALA A 188 -2.87 13.95 10.21
CA ALA A 188 -2.53 15.33 10.55
C ALA A 188 -1.47 15.41 11.67
N ILE A 189 -1.70 14.69 12.77
CA ILE A 189 -0.80 14.70 13.92
C ILE A 189 0.55 14.06 13.57
N SER A 190 0.56 12.94 12.87
CA SER A 190 1.82 12.27 12.50
C SER A 190 2.67 13.11 11.54
N VAL A 191 2.06 13.80 10.59
CA VAL A 191 2.75 14.73 9.69
C VAL A 191 3.27 15.95 10.44
N ALA A 192 2.48 16.53 11.33
CA ALA A 192 2.92 17.65 12.17
C ALA A 192 4.14 17.27 13.01
N VAL A 193 4.11 16.11 13.68
CA VAL A 193 5.25 15.60 14.46
C VAL A 193 6.46 15.37 13.55
N ALA A 194 6.29 14.71 12.41
CA ALA A 194 7.39 14.44 11.49
C ALA A 194 8.06 15.73 10.99
N GLY A 195 7.25 16.70 10.57
CA GLY A 195 7.73 17.99 10.09
C GLY A 195 8.43 18.81 11.17
N MET A 196 7.84 18.92 12.36
CA MET A 196 8.46 19.62 13.49
C MET A 196 9.78 18.97 13.91
N MET A 197 9.82 17.65 13.99
CA MET A 197 11.04 16.93 14.39
C MET A 197 12.15 17.03 13.33
N TYR A 198 11.78 17.05 12.03
CA TYR A 198 12.74 17.35 10.97
C TYR A 198 13.36 18.74 11.18
N MET A 199 12.52 19.78 11.34
CA MET A 199 12.99 21.14 11.50
C MET A 199 13.83 21.34 12.76
N LEU A 200 13.43 20.77 13.90
CA LEU A 200 14.21 20.82 15.13
C LEU A 200 15.57 20.13 14.96
N SER A 201 15.61 18.97 14.36
CA SER A 201 16.86 18.24 14.08
C SER A 201 17.77 19.06 13.14
N PHE A 202 17.18 19.70 12.13
CA PHE A 202 17.92 20.56 11.20
C PHE A 202 18.53 21.77 11.93
N ARG A 203 17.76 22.46 12.80
CA ARG A 203 18.27 23.58 13.61
C ARG A 203 19.43 23.17 14.53
N VAL A 204 19.39 21.96 15.08
CA VAL A 204 20.51 21.42 15.86
C VAL A 204 21.74 21.19 14.99
N LEU A 205 21.59 20.67 13.78
CA LEU A 205 22.71 20.49 12.84
C LEU A 205 23.29 21.85 12.37
N GLU A 206 22.43 22.81 12.08
CA GLU A 206 22.83 24.18 11.72
C GLU A 206 23.68 24.79 12.85
N ALA A 207 23.18 24.76 14.09
CA ALA A 207 23.85 25.35 15.24
C ALA A 207 25.16 24.64 15.61
N SER A 208 25.24 23.30 15.46
CA SER A 208 26.38 22.50 15.90
C SER A 208 27.46 22.34 14.84
N PHE A 209 27.08 22.31 13.57
CA PHE A 209 27.96 21.98 12.44
C PHE A 209 27.95 23.01 11.32
N GLY A 210 27.19 24.11 11.45
CA GLY A 210 27.12 25.17 10.43
C GLY A 210 26.52 24.70 9.09
N VAL A 211 25.60 23.73 9.13
CA VAL A 211 24.95 23.21 7.91
C VAL A 211 24.14 24.30 7.22
N SER A 212 24.29 24.43 5.91
CA SER A 212 23.60 25.47 5.12
C SER A 212 22.07 25.23 5.08
N VAL A 213 21.27 26.30 5.07
CA VAL A 213 19.82 26.26 4.89
C VAL A 213 19.36 25.57 3.58
N GLN A 214 20.24 25.42 2.61
CA GLN A 214 19.95 24.71 1.35
C GLN A 214 19.66 23.20 1.58
N HIS A 215 20.04 22.65 2.72
CA HIS A 215 19.75 21.27 3.10
C HIS A 215 18.31 21.08 3.65
N GLU A 216 17.50 22.12 3.73
CA GLU A 216 16.11 22.03 4.17
C GLU A 216 15.21 21.26 3.18
N ALA A 217 15.65 21.02 1.93
CA ALA A 217 14.86 20.37 0.89
C ALA A 217 14.33 18.97 1.26
N GLY A 218 14.99 18.27 2.20
CA GLY A 218 14.58 16.96 2.71
C GLY A 218 13.33 16.93 3.57
N TYR A 219 12.79 18.10 3.95
CA TYR A 219 11.61 18.22 4.81
C TYR A 219 10.41 17.40 4.34
N ILE A 220 10.12 17.44 3.03
CA ILE A 220 8.99 16.68 2.46
C ILE A 220 9.21 15.17 2.64
N GLY A 221 10.47 14.74 2.60
CA GLY A 221 10.85 13.34 2.81
C GLY A 221 10.40 12.78 4.15
N ALA A 222 10.44 13.60 5.20
CA ALA A 222 10.07 13.18 6.54
C ALA A 222 8.58 12.79 6.66
N MET A 223 7.72 13.21 5.75
CA MET A 223 6.28 12.91 5.77
C MET A 223 5.84 11.90 4.69
N LEU A 224 6.74 11.40 3.83
CA LEU A 224 6.39 10.49 2.73
C LEU A 224 5.82 9.14 3.20
N PHE A 225 6.08 8.72 4.44
CA PHE A 225 5.48 7.50 5.00
C PHE A 225 3.95 7.55 5.10
N VAL A 226 3.35 8.74 5.06
CA VAL A 226 1.89 8.94 5.13
C VAL A 226 1.24 8.83 3.75
N ILE A 227 1.99 9.11 2.68
CA ILE A 227 1.45 9.08 1.31
C ILE A 227 0.92 7.69 1.00
N PRO A 228 -0.37 7.56 0.65
CA PRO A 228 -1.04 6.26 0.53
C PRO A 228 -0.73 5.58 -0.81
N GLY A 229 0.53 5.21 -1.01
CA GLY A 229 1.01 4.59 -2.25
C GLY A 229 0.30 3.29 -2.57
N PHE A 230 0.00 2.46 -1.57
CA PHE A 230 -0.73 1.22 -1.76
C PHE A 230 -2.15 1.46 -2.32
N PRO A 231 -3.00 2.33 -1.75
CA PRO A 231 -4.28 2.73 -2.34
C PRO A 231 -4.16 3.33 -3.74
N PHE A 232 -3.16 4.16 -4.04
CA PHE A 232 -2.97 4.69 -5.40
C PHE A 232 -2.74 3.58 -6.43
N ILE A 233 -1.91 2.60 -6.11
CA ILE A 233 -1.62 1.49 -7.03
C ILE A 233 -2.85 0.59 -7.17
N THR A 234 -3.48 0.20 -6.05
CA THR A 234 -4.62 -0.71 -6.09
C THR A 234 -5.87 -0.08 -6.71
N SER A 235 -6.08 1.26 -6.59
CA SER A 235 -7.17 1.95 -7.27
C SER A 235 -7.07 1.81 -8.79
N MET A 236 -5.88 2.02 -9.36
CA MET A 236 -5.69 1.90 -10.81
C MET A 236 -5.76 0.44 -11.28
N LEU A 237 -5.32 -0.52 -10.45
CA LEU A 237 -5.50 -1.94 -10.75
C LEU A 237 -6.97 -2.34 -10.76
N ASP A 238 -7.79 -1.84 -9.82
CA ASP A 238 -9.23 -2.07 -9.80
C ASP A 238 -9.90 -1.46 -11.04
N ILE A 239 -9.58 -0.21 -11.38
CA ILE A 239 -10.09 0.45 -12.60
C ILE A 239 -9.70 -0.34 -13.85
N SER A 240 -8.47 -0.84 -13.95
CA SER A 240 -8.01 -1.64 -15.10
C SER A 240 -8.74 -2.97 -15.25
N LYS A 241 -9.37 -3.46 -14.18
CA LYS A 241 -10.22 -4.65 -14.13
C LYS A 241 -11.72 -4.31 -14.15
N GLN A 242 -12.07 -3.08 -14.48
CA GLN A 242 -13.45 -2.55 -14.55
C GLN A 242 -14.20 -2.51 -13.21
N ASP A 243 -13.49 -2.67 -12.09
CA ASP A 243 -14.00 -2.42 -10.75
C ASP A 243 -14.02 -0.92 -10.44
N MET A 244 -14.78 -0.16 -11.24
CA MET A 244 -14.77 1.31 -11.25
C MET A 244 -15.13 1.90 -9.89
N ARG A 245 -16.15 1.35 -9.21
CA ARG A 245 -16.59 1.83 -7.90
C ARG A 245 -15.47 1.75 -6.86
N SER A 246 -14.92 0.57 -6.65
CA SER A 246 -13.82 0.37 -5.69
C SER A 246 -12.59 1.20 -6.06
N GLY A 247 -12.24 1.25 -7.36
CA GLY A 247 -11.10 2.01 -7.84
C GLY A 247 -11.24 3.51 -7.57
N LEU A 248 -12.40 4.11 -7.86
CA LEU A 248 -12.65 5.54 -7.62
C LEU A 248 -12.75 5.87 -6.13
N GLU A 249 -13.38 5.05 -5.31
CA GLU A 249 -13.44 5.23 -3.86
C GLU A 249 -12.04 5.18 -3.24
N ARG A 250 -11.17 4.25 -3.66
CA ARG A 250 -9.77 4.17 -3.23
C ARG A 250 -8.93 5.35 -3.66
N LEU A 251 -9.12 5.81 -4.90
CA LEU A 251 -8.44 7.00 -5.42
C LEU A 251 -8.84 8.24 -4.63
N SER A 252 -10.12 8.45 -4.41
CA SER A 252 -10.66 9.57 -3.62
C SER A 252 -10.12 9.56 -2.19
N TYR A 253 -10.07 8.39 -1.55
CA TYR A 253 -9.46 8.21 -0.24
C TYR A 253 -7.97 8.59 -0.25
N ALA A 254 -7.21 8.12 -1.24
CA ALA A 254 -5.79 8.43 -1.35
C ALA A 254 -5.53 9.94 -1.57
N ILE A 255 -6.33 10.58 -2.41
CA ILE A 255 -6.26 12.04 -2.64
C ILE A 255 -6.55 12.80 -1.34
N MET A 256 -7.60 12.42 -0.60
CA MET A 256 -7.97 13.07 0.66
C MET A 256 -6.83 12.99 1.69
N ILE A 257 -6.25 11.81 1.91
CA ILE A 257 -5.14 11.64 2.86
C ILE A 257 -3.92 12.47 2.43
N THR A 258 -3.59 12.48 1.15
CA THR A 258 -2.45 13.26 0.63
C THR A 258 -2.69 14.76 0.76
N THR A 259 -3.91 15.23 0.53
CA THR A 259 -4.29 16.63 0.72
C THR A 259 -4.13 17.06 2.17
N VAL A 260 -4.62 16.26 3.13
CA VAL A 260 -4.44 16.52 4.57
C VAL A 260 -2.95 16.56 4.94
N ALA A 261 -2.17 15.59 4.45
CA ALA A 261 -0.73 15.54 4.73
C ALA A 261 -0.01 16.79 4.17
N THR A 262 -0.35 17.20 2.96
CA THR A 262 0.26 18.39 2.32
C THR A 262 -0.13 19.68 3.04
N LEU A 263 -1.40 19.83 3.41
CA LEU A 263 -1.89 21.01 4.14
C LEU A 263 -1.17 21.15 5.49
N VAL A 264 -1.09 20.08 6.26
CA VAL A 264 -0.42 20.10 7.56
C VAL A 264 1.08 20.33 7.40
N GLY A 265 1.72 19.66 6.43
CA GLY A 265 3.12 19.90 6.10
C GLY A 265 3.39 21.37 5.72
N TRP A 266 2.52 21.97 4.92
CA TRP A 266 2.63 23.40 4.57
C TRP A 266 2.46 24.33 5.77
N LEU A 267 1.49 24.05 6.66
CA LEU A 267 1.30 24.85 7.88
C LEU A 267 2.52 24.81 8.79
N VAL A 268 3.10 23.62 9.00
CA VAL A 268 4.33 23.47 9.79
C VAL A 268 5.49 24.22 9.12
N ALA A 269 5.70 24.06 7.81
CA ALA A 269 6.74 24.76 7.06
C ALA A 269 6.60 26.29 7.18
N SER A 270 5.37 26.79 7.06
CA SER A 270 5.06 28.22 7.19
C SER A 270 5.36 28.74 8.60
N GLY A 271 5.08 27.96 9.64
CA GLY A 271 5.40 28.32 11.02
C GLY A 271 6.91 28.45 11.29
N PHE A 272 7.75 27.75 10.53
CA PHE A 272 9.22 27.85 10.58
C PHE A 272 9.80 28.80 9.52
N ASN A 273 8.99 29.54 8.78
CA ASN A 273 9.39 30.38 7.63
C ASN A 273 10.19 29.62 6.56
N PHE A 274 9.85 28.36 6.38
CA PHE A 274 10.58 27.42 5.56
C PHE A 274 10.04 27.36 4.12
N ARG A 275 10.96 27.36 3.12
CA ARG A 275 10.62 27.19 1.70
C ARG A 275 11.35 25.96 1.17
N PRO A 276 10.63 24.91 0.71
CA PRO A 276 11.26 23.74 0.12
C PRO A 276 12.06 24.16 -1.13
N ALA A 277 13.37 23.99 -1.07
CA ALA A 277 14.28 24.20 -2.21
C ALA A 277 14.59 22.86 -2.89
N ASP A 278 15.26 22.91 -4.04
CA ASP A 278 15.80 21.73 -4.68
C ASP A 278 17.05 21.22 -3.95
N PHE A 279 17.33 19.91 -4.07
CA PHE A 279 18.51 19.31 -3.46
C PHE A 279 19.80 19.81 -4.13
N LEU A 280 20.85 19.92 -3.31
CA LEU A 280 22.20 20.16 -3.82
C LEU A 280 22.72 18.92 -4.56
N PRO A 281 23.55 19.09 -5.60
CA PRO A 281 24.19 17.96 -6.27
C PRO A 281 25.05 17.16 -5.30
N LEU A 282 24.87 15.84 -5.26
CA LEU A 282 25.63 14.95 -4.35
C LEU A 282 27.12 14.81 -4.73
N GLY A 283 27.53 15.23 -5.93
CA GLY A 283 28.92 15.11 -6.38
C GLY A 283 29.43 13.67 -6.55
N LEU A 284 28.55 12.69 -6.57
CA LEU A 284 28.87 11.27 -6.70
C LEU A 284 29.13 10.89 -8.18
N SER A 285 30.09 9.99 -8.39
CA SER A 285 30.27 9.40 -9.72
C SER A 285 29.05 8.56 -10.12
N PRO A 286 28.76 8.40 -11.44
CA PRO A 286 27.61 7.61 -11.89
C PRO A 286 27.61 6.17 -11.33
N LEU A 287 28.79 5.53 -11.27
CA LEU A 287 28.93 4.18 -10.71
C LEU A 287 28.63 4.15 -9.21
N ALA A 288 29.15 5.12 -8.43
CA ALA A 288 28.87 5.22 -7.00
C ALA A 288 27.37 5.44 -6.77
N LEU A 289 26.75 6.28 -7.56
CA LEU A 289 25.31 6.54 -7.49
C LEU A 289 24.48 5.28 -7.78
N LEU A 290 24.81 4.54 -8.84
CA LEU A 290 24.19 3.25 -9.17
C LEU A 290 24.29 2.25 -8.00
N LEU A 291 25.51 2.08 -7.44
CA LEU A 291 25.74 1.14 -6.35
C LEU A 291 25.01 1.53 -5.06
N LEU A 292 24.89 2.82 -4.76
CA LEU A 292 24.17 3.32 -3.58
C LEU A 292 22.65 3.34 -3.76
N ARG A 293 22.14 3.43 -4.99
CA ARG A 293 20.70 3.32 -5.29
C ARG A 293 20.12 1.97 -4.95
N LEU A 294 20.90 0.88 -5.10
CA LEU A 294 20.44 -0.47 -4.75
C LEU A 294 20.09 -0.60 -3.25
N PRO A 295 21.00 -0.35 -2.30
CA PRO A 295 20.67 -0.43 -0.87
C PRO A 295 19.64 0.63 -0.45
N ALA A 296 19.64 1.83 -1.01
CA ALA A 296 18.65 2.85 -0.70
C ALA A 296 17.24 2.43 -1.15
N SER A 297 17.12 1.86 -2.35
CA SER A 297 15.85 1.32 -2.83
C SER A 297 15.40 0.11 -2.03
N PHE A 298 16.33 -0.77 -1.64
CA PHE A 298 16.04 -1.89 -0.73
C PHE A 298 15.47 -1.39 0.60
N CYS A 299 16.16 -0.46 1.27
CA CYS A 299 15.73 0.11 2.54
C CYS A 299 14.35 0.77 2.44
N GLY A 300 14.11 1.52 1.36
CA GLY A 300 12.83 2.13 1.07
C GLY A 300 11.70 1.11 0.99
N VAL A 301 11.85 0.10 0.17
CA VAL A 301 10.82 -0.93 -0.05
C VAL A 301 10.66 -1.84 1.17
N TYR A 302 11.75 -2.26 1.80
CA TYR A 302 11.72 -3.08 3.00
C TYR A 302 10.96 -2.38 4.14
N GLY A 303 11.25 -1.10 4.40
CA GLY A 303 10.57 -0.34 5.43
C GLY A 303 9.07 -0.15 5.13
N PHE A 304 8.68 0.18 3.90
CA PHE A 304 7.26 0.22 3.51
C PHE A 304 6.58 -1.15 3.64
N SER A 305 7.27 -2.24 3.26
CA SER A 305 6.73 -3.60 3.41
C SER A 305 6.47 -3.96 4.88
N MET A 306 7.37 -3.57 5.80
CA MET A 306 7.12 -3.71 7.25
C MET A 306 5.91 -2.89 7.70
N MET A 307 5.75 -1.67 7.21
CA MET A 307 4.59 -0.81 7.53
C MET A 307 3.27 -1.42 7.02
N PHE A 308 3.31 -2.21 5.96
CA PHE A 308 2.17 -3.00 5.46
C PHE A 308 1.98 -4.32 6.21
N ASN A 309 2.69 -4.51 7.33
CA ASN A 309 2.63 -5.70 8.18
C ASN A 309 3.06 -6.99 7.45
N SER A 310 3.98 -6.91 6.49
CA SER A 310 4.56 -8.08 5.85
C SER A 310 5.42 -8.89 6.81
N SER A 311 5.45 -10.23 6.68
CA SER A 311 6.45 -11.03 7.38
C SER A 311 7.87 -10.64 6.95
N GLN A 312 8.88 -10.90 7.79
CA GLN A 312 10.28 -10.53 7.50
C GLN A 312 10.76 -11.09 6.15
N LYS A 313 10.43 -12.34 5.86
CA LYS A 313 10.80 -12.99 4.59
C LYS A 313 10.16 -12.28 3.39
N MET A 314 8.88 -11.93 3.49
CA MET A 314 8.16 -11.19 2.44
C MET A 314 8.75 -9.78 2.27
N ALA A 315 9.07 -9.08 3.38
CA ALA A 315 9.63 -7.75 3.34
C ALA A 315 11.01 -7.72 2.67
N ILE A 316 11.89 -8.68 3.00
CA ILE A 316 13.20 -8.84 2.37
C ILE A 316 13.03 -9.14 0.87
N THR A 317 12.16 -10.08 0.52
CA THR A 317 11.91 -10.44 -0.88
C THR A 317 11.40 -9.24 -1.68
N ALA A 318 10.41 -8.51 -1.16
CA ALA A 318 9.92 -7.28 -1.79
C ALA A 318 11.03 -6.22 -1.91
N GLY A 319 11.87 -6.07 -0.87
CA GLY A 319 13.03 -5.19 -0.84
C GLY A 319 14.01 -5.48 -1.97
N CYS A 320 14.37 -6.74 -2.18
CA CYS A 320 15.26 -7.16 -3.28
C CYS A 320 14.65 -6.87 -4.65
N ILE A 321 13.35 -7.16 -4.83
CA ILE A 321 12.63 -6.87 -6.08
C ILE A 321 12.63 -5.37 -6.35
N GLY A 322 12.28 -4.57 -5.33
CA GLY A 322 12.22 -3.11 -5.45
C GLY A 322 13.60 -2.48 -5.64
N ALA A 323 14.67 -3.04 -5.05
CA ALA A 323 16.04 -2.58 -5.26
C ALA A 323 16.40 -2.61 -6.74
N VAL A 324 16.15 -3.74 -7.41
CA VAL A 324 16.44 -3.90 -8.85
C VAL A 324 15.52 -3.00 -9.69
N ALA A 325 14.22 -3.09 -9.45
CA ALA A 325 13.21 -2.42 -10.28
C ALA A 325 13.29 -0.89 -10.20
N ASN A 326 13.46 -0.34 -8.99
CA ASN A 326 13.54 1.11 -8.81
C ASN A 326 14.90 1.68 -9.26
N THR A 327 15.99 0.95 -9.05
CA THR A 327 17.30 1.36 -9.58
C THR A 327 17.25 1.39 -11.10
N LEU A 328 16.72 0.36 -11.77
CA LEU A 328 16.52 0.38 -13.22
C LEU A 328 15.70 1.61 -13.66
N ARG A 329 14.59 1.92 -12.99
CA ARG A 329 13.78 3.10 -13.30
C ARG A 329 14.60 4.39 -13.24
N LEU A 330 15.41 4.55 -12.19
CA LEU A 330 16.23 5.75 -12.00
C LEU A 330 17.34 5.87 -13.03
N GLU A 331 17.98 4.75 -13.38
CA GLU A 331 19.01 4.72 -14.43
C GLU A 331 18.41 5.03 -15.82
N LEU A 332 17.21 4.53 -16.13
CA LEU A 332 16.51 4.87 -17.38
C LEU A 332 16.26 6.38 -17.51
N VAL A 333 15.86 7.04 -16.41
CA VAL A 333 15.66 8.50 -16.41
C VAL A 333 16.99 9.25 -16.55
N GLN A 334 18.06 8.76 -15.91
CA GLN A 334 19.34 9.47 -15.87
C GLN A 334 20.20 9.25 -17.12
N LEU A 335 20.22 8.03 -17.65
CA LEU A 335 21.10 7.64 -18.77
C LEU A 335 20.43 7.82 -20.14
N THR A 336 19.11 8.04 -20.15
CA THR A 336 18.35 8.20 -21.40
C THR A 336 17.47 9.46 -21.33
N THR A 337 16.84 9.82 -22.44
CA THR A 337 15.85 10.91 -22.51
C THR A 337 14.45 10.45 -22.10
N MET A 338 14.34 9.29 -21.45
CA MET A 338 13.04 8.68 -21.11
C MET A 338 12.27 9.52 -20.06
N PRO A 339 11.00 9.86 -20.30
CA PRO A 339 10.19 10.55 -19.32
C PRO A 339 9.99 9.71 -18.03
N PRO A 340 9.91 10.35 -16.84
CA PRO A 340 9.76 9.64 -15.57
C PRO A 340 8.57 8.66 -15.51
N ALA A 341 7.46 8.97 -16.18
CA ALA A 341 6.29 8.08 -16.25
C ALA A 341 6.58 6.81 -17.04
N ALA A 342 7.25 6.91 -18.21
CA ALA A 342 7.66 5.75 -18.99
C ALA A 342 8.67 4.89 -18.22
N ALA A 343 9.64 5.51 -17.56
CA ALA A 343 10.60 4.79 -16.71
C ALA A 343 9.90 4.08 -15.55
N ALA A 344 8.88 4.69 -14.96
CA ALA A 344 8.05 4.05 -13.90
C ALA A 344 7.32 2.81 -14.42
N PHE A 345 6.79 2.85 -15.66
CA PHE A 345 6.21 1.67 -16.31
C PHE A 345 7.22 0.53 -16.40
N PHE A 346 8.43 0.78 -16.90
CA PHE A 346 9.47 -0.28 -17.02
C PHE A 346 9.93 -0.78 -15.65
N GLY A 347 10.05 0.09 -14.65
CA GLY A 347 10.32 -0.30 -13.26
C GLY A 347 9.22 -1.23 -12.71
N ALA A 348 7.96 -0.88 -12.89
CA ALA A 348 6.83 -1.70 -12.45
C ALA A 348 6.72 -3.01 -13.23
N LEU A 349 6.95 -2.99 -14.55
CA LEU A 349 7.03 -4.19 -15.39
C LEU A 349 8.10 -5.17 -14.86
N THR A 350 9.30 -4.67 -14.58
CA THR A 350 10.40 -5.47 -14.04
C THR A 350 10.04 -6.04 -12.65
N ALA A 351 9.48 -5.23 -11.75
CA ALA A 351 9.01 -5.71 -10.45
C ALA A 351 7.96 -6.82 -10.60
N GLY A 352 7.00 -6.64 -11.51
CA GLY A 352 5.96 -7.63 -11.80
C GLY A 352 6.49 -8.94 -12.35
N LEU A 353 7.45 -8.89 -13.27
CA LEU A 353 8.10 -10.08 -13.84
C LEU A 353 8.87 -10.85 -12.77
N ILE A 354 9.74 -10.17 -12.00
CA ILE A 354 10.54 -10.81 -10.94
C ILE A 354 9.62 -11.39 -9.86
N ALA A 355 8.62 -10.64 -9.40
CA ALA A 355 7.67 -11.12 -8.40
C ALA A 355 6.88 -12.35 -8.88
N SER A 356 6.55 -12.42 -10.18
CA SER A 356 5.87 -13.59 -10.75
C SER A 356 6.76 -14.83 -10.78
N LEU A 357 8.06 -14.66 -11.03
CA LEU A 357 9.03 -15.75 -10.94
C LEU A 357 9.17 -16.22 -9.49
N VAL A 358 9.35 -15.30 -8.56
CA VAL A 358 9.49 -15.60 -7.12
C VAL A 358 8.24 -16.28 -6.56
N ASN A 359 7.04 -15.86 -6.99
CA ASN A 359 5.78 -16.49 -6.57
C ASN A 359 5.72 -17.98 -6.89
N ARG A 360 6.31 -18.42 -8.01
CA ARG A 360 6.36 -19.85 -8.39
C ARG A 360 7.16 -20.71 -7.41
N TYR A 361 8.15 -20.11 -6.73
CA TYR A 361 9.02 -20.83 -5.78
C TYR A 361 8.53 -20.70 -4.34
N ASN A 362 8.08 -19.52 -3.91
CA ASN A 362 7.78 -19.21 -2.52
C ASN A 362 6.28 -19.21 -2.19
N GLY A 363 5.40 -19.27 -3.19
CA GLY A 363 3.95 -19.28 -3.00
C GLY A 363 3.33 -17.97 -2.52
N TYR A 364 4.11 -16.91 -2.27
CA TYR A 364 3.58 -15.64 -1.78
C TYR A 364 2.65 -14.99 -2.81
N PRO A 365 1.51 -14.41 -2.38
CA PRO A 365 0.64 -13.67 -3.29
C PRO A 365 1.39 -12.56 -4.01
N ARG A 366 1.26 -12.47 -5.33
CA ARG A 366 2.01 -11.47 -6.12
C ARG A 366 1.84 -10.04 -5.62
N ILE A 367 0.63 -9.67 -5.18
CA ILE A 367 0.35 -8.31 -4.69
C ILE A 367 1.16 -7.96 -3.44
N THR A 368 1.44 -8.93 -2.57
CA THR A 368 2.21 -8.71 -1.35
C THR A 368 3.69 -8.44 -1.62
N LEU A 369 4.15 -8.77 -2.81
CA LEU A 369 5.51 -8.50 -3.28
C LEU A 369 5.56 -7.30 -4.24
N THR A 370 4.64 -7.24 -5.23
CA THR A 370 4.68 -6.21 -6.29
C THR A 370 4.33 -4.83 -5.78
N VAL A 371 3.26 -4.69 -4.99
CA VAL A 371 2.83 -3.35 -4.54
C VAL A 371 3.85 -2.71 -3.60
N PRO A 372 4.40 -3.39 -2.56
CA PRO A 372 5.50 -2.82 -1.79
C PRO A 372 6.73 -2.48 -2.65
N ALA A 373 7.07 -3.34 -3.64
CA ALA A 373 8.25 -3.14 -4.49
C ALA A 373 8.17 -1.85 -5.33
N ILE A 374 6.97 -1.44 -5.76
CA ILE A 374 6.79 -0.23 -6.58
C ILE A 374 6.26 0.98 -5.82
N VAL A 375 5.88 0.83 -4.54
CA VAL A 375 5.35 1.95 -3.74
C VAL A 375 6.35 3.10 -3.62
N ILE A 376 7.64 2.79 -3.61
CA ILE A 376 8.71 3.80 -3.60
C ILE A 376 8.76 4.63 -4.90
N MET A 377 8.12 4.16 -5.97
CA MET A 377 8.02 4.87 -7.25
C MET A 377 6.83 5.83 -7.30
N VAL A 378 5.91 5.76 -6.32
CA VAL A 378 4.75 6.66 -6.24
C VAL A 378 5.22 8.10 -6.06
N PRO A 379 4.69 9.05 -6.84
CA PRO A 379 5.24 10.39 -6.95
C PRO A 379 4.79 11.34 -5.82
N GLY A 380 5.00 10.94 -4.56
CA GLY A 380 4.58 11.70 -3.37
C GLY A 380 5.11 13.13 -3.34
N LEU A 381 6.39 13.33 -3.69
CA LEU A 381 7.00 14.64 -3.81
C LEU A 381 6.30 15.51 -4.87
N TYR A 382 5.93 14.93 -6.02
CA TYR A 382 5.27 15.67 -7.10
C TYR A 382 3.86 16.09 -6.71
N ILE A 383 3.13 15.23 -6.00
CA ILE A 383 1.80 15.54 -5.48
C ILE A 383 1.89 16.67 -4.45
N TYR A 384 2.86 16.61 -3.53
CA TYR A 384 3.08 17.68 -2.56
C TYR A 384 3.37 19.01 -3.29
N ARG A 385 4.32 19.03 -4.23
CA ARG A 385 4.67 20.21 -5.02
C ARG A 385 3.48 20.76 -5.81
N ALA A 386 2.63 19.88 -6.35
CA ALA A 386 1.42 20.28 -7.06
C ALA A 386 0.47 21.06 -6.12
N ILE A 387 0.11 20.47 -4.98
CA ILE A 387 -0.83 21.07 -4.02
C ILE A 387 -0.25 22.35 -3.43
N TYR A 388 1.04 22.36 -3.06
CA TYR A 388 1.72 23.53 -2.52
C TYR A 388 1.71 24.71 -3.51
N ASN A 389 2.11 24.49 -4.77
CA ASN A 389 2.18 25.56 -5.78
C ASN A 389 0.79 26.07 -6.17
N ILE A 390 -0.21 25.18 -6.30
CA ILE A 390 -1.61 25.60 -6.56
C ILE A 390 -2.12 26.44 -5.38
N GLY A 391 -1.90 26.02 -4.14
CA GLY A 391 -2.28 26.74 -2.94
C GLY A 391 -1.57 28.08 -2.77
N SER A 392 -0.34 28.18 -3.29
CA SER A 392 0.45 29.43 -3.32
C SER A 392 0.17 30.31 -4.57
N ASN A 393 -0.92 30.04 -5.29
CA ASN A 393 -1.36 30.77 -6.49
C ASN A 393 -0.40 30.67 -7.71
N GLN A 394 0.50 29.68 -7.71
CA GLN A 394 1.39 29.35 -8.83
C GLN A 394 0.79 28.20 -9.67
N ILE A 395 -0.40 28.43 -10.24
CA ILE A 395 -1.23 27.41 -10.87
C ILE A 395 -0.50 26.68 -12.01
N GLY A 396 0.25 27.40 -12.85
CA GLY A 396 0.99 26.80 -13.98
C GLY A 396 2.05 25.78 -13.53
N VAL A 397 2.84 26.12 -12.50
CA VAL A 397 3.85 25.22 -11.92
C VAL A 397 3.17 24.04 -11.23
N GLY A 398 2.11 24.30 -10.46
CA GLY A 398 1.36 23.25 -9.77
C GLY A 398 0.71 22.26 -10.73
N SER A 399 0.12 22.75 -11.84
CA SER A 399 -0.47 21.89 -12.88
C SER A 399 0.57 21.00 -13.56
N LEU A 400 1.78 21.50 -13.80
CA LEU A 400 2.88 20.69 -14.35
C LEU A 400 3.24 19.53 -13.42
N TRP A 401 3.38 19.79 -12.10
CA TRP A 401 3.67 18.74 -11.12
C TRP A 401 2.53 17.74 -10.98
N LEU A 402 1.28 18.22 -11.01
CA LEU A 402 0.09 17.38 -10.97
C LEU A 402 0.03 16.43 -12.16
N THR A 403 0.23 16.95 -13.38
CA THR A 403 0.24 16.15 -14.60
C THR A 403 1.31 15.06 -14.55
N LYS A 404 2.54 15.40 -14.13
CA LYS A 404 3.62 14.42 -13.96
C LYS A 404 3.25 13.34 -12.93
N ALA A 405 2.64 13.74 -11.81
CA ALA A 405 2.21 12.80 -10.77
C ALA A 405 1.13 11.83 -11.29
N VAL A 406 0.10 12.36 -11.95
CA VAL A 406 -1.00 11.56 -12.51
C VAL A 406 -0.47 10.55 -13.52
N LEU A 407 0.40 10.96 -14.44
CA LEU A 407 0.99 10.05 -15.43
C LEU A 407 1.77 8.90 -14.77
N ILE A 408 2.57 9.18 -13.74
CA ILE A 408 3.31 8.12 -13.03
C ILE A 408 2.34 7.16 -12.32
N ILE A 409 1.31 7.69 -11.64
CA ILE A 409 0.30 6.89 -10.96
C ILE A 409 -0.46 5.98 -11.94
N MET A 410 -0.69 6.42 -13.16
CA MET A 410 -1.35 5.61 -14.20
C MET A 410 -0.40 4.56 -14.79
N PHE A 411 0.86 4.92 -15.05
CA PHE A 411 1.81 4.03 -15.72
C PHE A 411 2.33 2.89 -14.83
N LEU A 412 2.44 3.08 -13.52
CA LEU A 412 2.89 2.05 -12.58
C LEU A 412 2.01 0.79 -12.61
N PRO A 413 0.68 0.87 -12.42
CA PRO A 413 -0.20 -0.31 -12.49
C PRO A 413 -0.27 -0.93 -13.88
N VAL A 414 -0.15 -0.11 -14.94
CA VAL A 414 -0.11 -0.63 -16.33
C VAL A 414 1.13 -1.51 -16.52
N GLY A 415 2.28 -1.13 -15.98
CA GLY A 415 3.49 -1.99 -15.98
C GLY A 415 3.25 -3.32 -15.28
N LEU A 416 2.62 -3.32 -14.09
CA LEU A 416 2.25 -4.55 -13.40
C LEU A 416 1.22 -5.39 -14.18
N PHE A 417 0.24 -4.73 -14.80
CA PHE A 417 -0.76 -5.39 -15.62
C PHE A 417 -0.12 -6.12 -16.80
N VAL A 418 0.78 -5.44 -17.53
CA VAL A 418 1.51 -6.03 -18.66
C VAL A 418 2.38 -7.20 -18.19
N ALA A 419 3.12 -7.05 -17.08
CA ALA A 419 3.92 -8.15 -16.52
C ALA A 419 3.07 -9.40 -16.27
N ARG A 420 1.86 -9.20 -15.74
CA ARG A 420 0.94 -10.30 -15.47
C ARG A 420 0.34 -10.87 -16.74
N ALA A 421 -0.08 -10.05 -17.68
CA ALA A 421 -0.61 -10.49 -18.97
C ALA A 421 0.40 -11.31 -19.79
N LEU A 422 1.70 -11.02 -19.64
CA LEU A 422 2.76 -11.79 -20.32
C LEU A 422 2.94 -13.19 -19.73
N LEU A 423 2.81 -13.35 -18.40
CA LEU A 423 3.14 -14.57 -17.67
C LEU A 423 1.95 -15.44 -17.27
N ASP A 424 0.73 -14.91 -17.33
CA ASP A 424 -0.50 -15.54 -16.86
C ASP A 424 -1.54 -15.54 -17.98
N LYS A 425 -1.86 -16.71 -18.51
CA LYS A 425 -2.83 -16.84 -19.62
C LYS A 425 -4.26 -16.49 -19.17
N GLU A 426 -4.64 -16.90 -17.95
CA GLU A 426 -5.97 -16.63 -17.39
C GLU A 426 -6.20 -15.13 -17.19
N TRP A 427 -5.15 -14.36 -16.94
CA TRP A 427 -5.24 -12.91 -16.79
C TRP A 427 -5.64 -12.15 -18.06
N ARG A 428 -5.47 -12.76 -19.22
CA ARG A 428 -5.78 -12.14 -20.53
C ARG A 428 -7.26 -12.17 -20.86
N HIS A 429 -8.02 -13.00 -20.16
CA HIS A 429 -9.45 -13.18 -20.39
C HIS A 429 -10.26 -12.53 -19.25
N PHE A 430 -11.49 -12.17 -19.54
CA PHE A 430 -12.46 -11.61 -18.59
C PHE A 430 -13.45 -12.71 -18.15
N ASP A 431 -12.99 -13.91 -17.88
CA ASP A 431 -13.87 -14.99 -17.43
C ASP A 431 -14.22 -14.87 -15.95
#